data_d684ca666ae1d0f053074b1a3a063200
#
_entry.id   d684ca666ae1d0f053074b1a3a063200
#
_cell.length_a   1.000
_cell.length_b   1.000
_cell.length_c   1.000
_cell.angle_alpha   90.00
_cell.angle_beta   90.00
_cell.angle_gamma   90.00
#
_symmetry.space_group_name_H-M   'P 1'
#
loop_
_entity.id
_entity.type
_entity.pdbx_description
1 polymer ?
#
loop_
_entity_poly.entity_id
_entity_poly.type
_entity_poly.pdbx_seq_one_letter_code
_entity_poly.pdbx_strand_id
1 'polypeptide(L)'
;MTAVIICILFTVLFACYGFWMSENGSGTGFFLIWFVLAALLGGCAAITFLDGWARLPMWMLWILRGILLVFVVSFVIIEGCIISQMHAKADENLDYIIVLGAQVRADGPSKVLKHRLNTAIDYLEKNPETICIVSGGQGYNEPCTEAQAMADYMEALGIEKDRLIL
;
A
#
# COMPACT_ATOMS: atom_id res chain seq x y z
N MET A 1 20.99 18.67 20.86
CA MET A 1 19.77 19.51 20.82
C MET A 1 19.03 19.41 19.48
N THR A 2 19.66 19.65 18.33
CA THR A 2 19.02 19.64 17.01
C THR A 2 18.33 18.29 16.68
N ALA A 3 18.99 17.16 16.93
CA ALA A 3 18.42 15.84 16.71
C ALA A 3 17.17 15.58 17.57
N VAL A 4 17.17 16.01 18.83
CA VAL A 4 16.00 15.88 19.73
C VAL A 4 14.82 16.67 19.19
N ILE A 5 15.05 17.90 18.75
CA ILE A 5 14.00 18.75 18.17
C ILE A 5 13.40 18.11 16.91
N ILE A 6 14.24 17.58 16.02
CA ILE A 6 13.80 16.87 14.81
C ILE A 6 12.95 15.64 15.17
N CYS A 7 13.41 14.81 16.11
CA CYS A 7 12.64 13.65 16.56
C CYS A 7 11.28 14.04 17.17
N ILE A 8 11.23 15.09 17.98
CA ILE A 8 9.98 15.60 18.57
C ILE A 8 9.03 16.09 17.47
N LEU A 9 9.52 16.84 16.48
CA LEU A 9 8.71 17.33 15.37
C LEU A 9 8.09 16.17 14.59
N PHE A 10 8.87 15.14 14.23
CA PHE A 10 8.35 13.97 13.55
C PHE A 10 7.40 13.14 14.42
N THR A 11 7.65 13.03 15.73
CA THR A 11 6.74 12.37 16.68
C THR A 11 5.36 13.03 16.63
N VAL A 12 5.30 14.36 16.73
CA VAL A 12 4.04 15.12 16.68
C VAL A 12 3.38 14.95 15.31
N LEU A 13 4.14 15.06 14.23
CA LEU A 13 3.63 14.91 12.86
C LEU A 13 3.00 13.54 12.64
N PHE A 14 3.67 12.45 13.04
CA PHE A 14 3.14 11.10 12.89
C PHE A 14 1.94 10.84 13.81
N ALA A 15 1.93 11.37 15.02
CA ALA A 15 0.78 11.26 15.91
C ALA A 15 -0.44 11.99 15.33
N CYS A 16 -0.27 13.22 14.84
CA CYS A 16 -1.34 13.99 14.20
C CYS A 16 -1.85 13.29 12.93
N TYR A 17 -0.95 12.76 12.10
CA TYR A 17 -1.34 12.03 10.89
C TYR A 17 -2.07 10.71 11.23
N GLY A 18 -1.60 9.96 12.22
CA GLY A 18 -2.28 8.77 12.71
C GLY A 18 -3.68 9.05 13.22
N PHE A 19 -3.85 10.15 13.95
CA PHE A 19 -5.16 10.60 14.42
C PHE A 19 -6.07 10.99 13.26
N TRP A 20 -5.57 11.78 12.31
CA TRP A 20 -6.32 12.15 11.11
C TRP A 20 -6.77 10.94 10.30
N MET A 21 -5.89 9.94 10.14
CA MET A 21 -6.23 8.68 9.46
C MET A 21 -7.28 7.85 10.21
N SER A 22 -7.26 7.86 11.56
CA SER A 22 -8.26 7.13 12.36
C SER A 22 -9.66 7.71 12.21
N GLU A 23 -9.78 9.05 12.14
CA GLU A 23 -11.04 9.76 11.96
C GLU A 23 -11.61 9.60 10.52
N ASN A 24 -10.73 9.61 9.52
CA ASN A 24 -11.15 9.52 8.11
C ASN A 24 -11.38 8.06 7.63
N GLY A 25 -11.25 7.08 8.52
CA GLY A 25 -11.68 5.70 8.36
C GLY A 25 -11.22 4.99 7.09
N SER A 26 -10.05 4.37 7.11
CA SER A 26 -9.64 3.47 6.04
C SER A 26 -10.28 2.06 6.15
N GLY A 27 -11.11 1.83 7.17
CA GLY A 27 -11.69 0.51 7.47
C GLY A 27 -10.68 -0.54 7.95
N THR A 28 -9.41 -0.18 8.02
CA THR A 28 -8.31 -1.06 8.44
C THR A 28 -7.57 -0.46 9.64
N GLY A 29 -6.97 -1.32 10.49
CA GLY A 29 -6.13 -0.89 11.61
C GLY A 29 -4.76 -0.31 11.20
N PHE A 30 -4.54 -0.06 9.91
CA PHE A 30 -3.25 0.40 9.39
C PHE A 30 -2.79 1.75 9.98
N PHE A 31 -3.73 2.59 10.42
CA PHE A 31 -3.41 3.86 11.09
C PHE A 31 -2.56 3.67 12.36
N LEU A 32 -2.62 2.50 13.00
CA LEU A 32 -1.82 2.20 14.20
C LEU A 32 -0.30 2.27 13.95
N ILE A 33 0.16 2.03 12.73
CA ILE A 33 1.58 2.09 12.39
C ILE A 33 2.16 3.50 12.64
N TRP A 34 1.36 4.54 12.43
CA TRP A 34 1.77 5.92 12.64
C TRP A 34 1.99 6.23 14.12
N PHE A 35 1.16 5.66 15.00
CA PHE A 35 1.35 5.77 16.46
C PHE A 35 2.58 4.98 16.92
N VAL A 36 2.84 3.80 16.35
CA VAL A 36 4.07 3.04 16.63
C VAL A 36 5.31 3.85 16.23
N LEU A 37 5.31 4.44 15.04
CA LEU A 37 6.42 5.30 14.57
C LEU A 37 6.59 6.52 15.46
N ALA A 38 5.49 7.18 15.87
CA ALA A 38 5.53 8.28 16.81
C ALA A 38 6.13 7.86 18.17
N ALA A 39 5.71 6.72 18.71
CA ALA A 39 6.23 6.19 19.97
C ALA A 39 7.74 5.86 19.89
N LEU A 40 8.19 5.26 18.78
CA LEU A 40 9.61 4.97 18.54
C LEU A 40 10.45 6.25 18.48
N LEU A 41 10.00 7.25 17.72
CA LEU A 41 10.73 8.53 17.61
C LEU A 41 10.70 9.33 18.92
N GLY A 42 9.57 9.34 19.62
CA GLY A 42 9.46 9.94 20.95
C GLY A 42 10.37 9.28 21.98
N GLY A 43 10.45 7.94 21.94
CA GLY A 43 11.41 7.16 22.74
C GLY A 43 12.86 7.50 22.43
N CYS A 44 13.21 7.58 21.14
CA CYS A 44 14.55 8.00 20.72
C CYS A 44 14.87 9.43 21.17
N ALA A 45 13.91 10.36 21.07
CA ALA A 45 14.08 11.72 21.57
C ALA A 45 14.34 11.76 23.08
N ALA A 46 13.55 11.01 23.86
CA ALA A 46 13.70 10.92 25.32
C ALA A 46 15.05 10.31 25.71
N ILE A 47 15.46 9.21 25.08
CA ILE A 47 16.76 8.56 25.33
C ILE A 47 17.91 9.54 25.00
N THR A 48 17.80 10.27 23.89
CA THR A 48 18.81 11.26 23.50
C THR A 48 18.86 12.44 24.48
N PHE A 49 17.71 12.93 24.92
CA PHE A 49 17.60 14.04 25.86
C PHE A 49 18.19 13.69 27.25
N LEU A 50 18.00 12.43 27.70
CA LEU A 50 18.48 11.94 28.98
C LEU A 50 19.91 11.36 28.93
N ASP A 51 20.65 11.58 27.83
CA ASP A 51 21.97 10.97 27.57
C ASP A 51 21.98 9.45 27.79
N GLY A 52 20.82 8.80 27.56
CA GLY A 52 20.62 7.38 27.77
C GLY A 52 21.50 6.49 26.87
N TRP A 53 21.86 6.99 25.67
CA TRP A 53 22.73 6.26 24.73
C TRP A 53 24.12 5.99 25.33
N ALA A 54 24.66 6.95 26.12
CA ALA A 54 25.94 6.78 26.80
C ALA A 54 25.92 5.71 27.90
N ARG A 55 24.75 5.34 28.39
CA ARG A 55 24.55 4.31 29.42
C ARG A 55 24.40 2.90 28.85
N LEU A 56 24.18 2.79 27.51
CA LEU A 56 24.05 1.50 26.86
C LEU A 56 25.43 0.90 26.60
N PRO A 57 25.60 -0.42 26.84
CA PRO A 57 26.84 -1.11 26.52
C PRO A 57 27.11 -1.06 25.00
N MET A 58 28.37 -0.93 24.64
CA MET A 58 28.78 -0.75 23.25
C MET A 58 28.29 -1.87 22.31
N TRP A 59 28.22 -3.13 22.80
CA TRP A 59 27.74 -4.25 22.01
C TRP A 59 26.25 -4.10 21.61
N MET A 60 25.44 -3.50 22.49
CA MET A 60 24.01 -3.27 22.23
C MET A 60 23.83 -2.19 21.15
N LEU A 61 24.65 -1.16 21.15
CA LEU A 61 24.67 -0.14 20.09
C LEU A 61 25.07 -0.73 18.73
N TRP A 62 26.01 -1.67 18.70
CA TRP A 62 26.39 -2.37 17.47
C TRP A 62 25.27 -3.27 16.96
N ILE A 63 24.57 -4.00 17.82
CA ILE A 63 23.40 -4.80 17.45
C ILE A 63 22.30 -3.89 16.86
N LEU A 64 21.98 -2.78 17.54
CA LEU A 64 20.95 -1.86 17.07
C LEU A 64 21.29 -1.26 15.69
N ARG A 65 22.54 -0.87 15.48
CA ARG A 65 23.02 -0.40 14.16
C ARG A 65 22.96 -1.50 13.11
N GLY A 66 23.29 -2.74 13.46
CA GLY A 66 23.18 -3.89 12.57
C GLY A 66 21.73 -4.15 12.14
N ILE A 67 20.79 -4.14 13.07
CA ILE A 67 19.36 -4.29 12.77
C ILE A 67 18.88 -3.17 11.84
N LEU A 68 19.24 -1.92 12.15
CA LEU A 68 18.87 -0.78 11.32
C LEU A 68 19.46 -0.90 9.90
N LEU A 69 20.72 -1.31 9.79
CA LEU A 69 21.37 -1.51 8.49
C LEU A 69 20.65 -2.58 7.67
N VAL A 70 20.34 -3.75 8.28
CA VAL A 70 19.59 -4.82 7.60
C VAL A 70 18.22 -4.33 7.15
N PHE A 71 17.52 -3.59 7.99
CA PHE A 71 16.22 -3.01 7.65
C PHE A 71 16.32 -2.06 6.44
N VAL A 72 17.28 -1.12 6.46
CA VAL A 72 17.47 -0.16 5.36
C VAL A 72 17.86 -0.86 4.07
N VAL A 73 18.77 -1.83 4.12
CA VAL A 73 19.19 -2.59 2.94
C VAL A 73 18.03 -3.39 2.37
N SER A 74 17.25 -4.08 3.21
CA SER A 74 16.07 -4.83 2.77
C SER A 74 15.03 -3.90 2.15
N PHE A 75 14.79 -2.75 2.76
CA PHE A 75 13.86 -1.74 2.23
C PHE A 75 14.30 -1.25 0.84
N VAL A 76 15.57 -0.87 0.69
CA VAL A 76 16.11 -0.40 -0.60
C VAL A 76 16.02 -1.47 -1.69
N ILE A 77 16.28 -2.75 -1.35
CA ILE A 77 16.16 -3.86 -2.30
C ILE A 77 14.69 -4.03 -2.73
N ILE A 78 13.75 -4.05 -1.77
CA ILE A 78 12.32 -4.22 -2.06
C ILE A 78 11.82 -3.06 -2.93
N GLU A 79 12.12 -1.81 -2.56
CA GLU A 79 11.74 -0.63 -3.36
C GLU A 79 12.37 -0.67 -4.76
N GLY A 80 13.63 -1.07 -4.87
CA GLY A 80 14.29 -1.25 -6.16
C GLY A 80 13.58 -2.29 -7.04
N CYS A 81 13.18 -3.42 -6.49
CA CYS A 81 12.38 -4.43 -7.19
C CYS A 81 11.01 -3.89 -7.62
N ILE A 82 10.31 -3.16 -6.75
CA ILE A 82 9.01 -2.55 -7.08
C ILE A 82 9.17 -1.55 -8.23
N ILE A 83 10.13 -0.63 -8.13
CA ILE A 83 10.37 0.39 -9.14
C ILE A 83 10.74 -0.24 -10.48
N SER A 84 11.54 -1.33 -10.49
CA SER A 84 11.93 -2.02 -11.72
C SER A 84 10.74 -2.63 -12.47
N GLN A 85 9.66 -2.96 -11.76
CA GLN A 85 8.44 -3.56 -12.33
C GLN A 85 7.34 -2.54 -12.63
N MET A 86 7.47 -1.28 -12.21
CA MET A 86 6.42 -0.27 -12.40
C MET A 86 6.07 0.01 -13.87
N HIS A 87 6.99 -0.28 -14.80
CA HIS A 87 6.80 -0.07 -16.24
C HIS A 87 6.80 -1.39 -17.03
N ALA A 88 6.68 -2.53 -16.33
CA ALA A 88 6.55 -3.81 -17.00
C ALA A 88 5.27 -3.83 -17.86
N LYS A 89 5.41 -4.29 -19.09
CA LYS A 89 4.28 -4.49 -20.00
C LYS A 89 3.98 -5.98 -20.07
N ALA A 90 2.70 -6.32 -20.18
CA ALA A 90 2.29 -7.68 -20.48
C ALA A 90 2.65 -8.03 -21.93
N ASP A 91 2.92 -9.30 -22.18
CA ASP A 91 3.08 -9.83 -23.53
C ASP A 91 1.74 -9.71 -24.29
N GLU A 92 1.81 -9.58 -25.61
CA GLU A 92 0.61 -9.53 -26.46
C GLU A 92 -0.01 -10.93 -26.61
N ASN A 93 -1.33 -10.98 -26.80
CA ASN A 93 -2.11 -12.19 -27.07
C ASN A 93 -1.97 -13.28 -25.98
N LEU A 94 -2.01 -12.86 -24.70
CA LEU A 94 -2.16 -13.81 -23.60
C LEU A 94 -3.55 -14.45 -23.64
N ASP A 95 -3.65 -15.72 -23.30
CA ASP A 95 -4.95 -16.43 -23.18
C ASP A 95 -5.80 -15.83 -22.07
N TYR A 96 -5.16 -15.46 -20.94
CA TYR A 96 -5.82 -14.92 -19.76
C TYR A 96 -5.04 -13.76 -19.15
N ILE A 97 -5.80 -12.79 -18.62
CA ILE A 97 -5.27 -11.78 -17.70
C ILE A 97 -6.05 -11.83 -16.39
N ILE A 98 -5.40 -11.52 -15.27
CA ILE A 98 -6.03 -11.47 -13.95
C ILE A 98 -5.97 -10.03 -13.45
N VAL A 99 -7.15 -9.46 -13.14
CA VAL A 99 -7.25 -8.16 -12.51
C VAL A 99 -7.58 -8.34 -11.04
N LEU A 100 -6.67 -7.89 -10.18
CA LEU A 100 -6.87 -7.93 -8.74
C LEU A 100 -7.72 -6.76 -8.28
N GLY A 101 -8.70 -7.04 -7.43
CA GLY A 101 -9.58 -6.06 -6.83
C GLY A 101 -8.87 -5.02 -5.97
N ALA A 102 -9.61 -4.02 -5.65
CA ALA A 102 -9.31 -3.01 -4.63
C ALA A 102 -10.66 -2.42 -4.17
N GLN A 103 -10.64 -1.61 -3.13
CA GLN A 103 -11.84 -1.10 -2.47
C GLN A 103 -12.92 -0.62 -3.45
N VAL A 104 -14.16 -1.05 -3.21
CA VAL A 104 -15.38 -0.56 -3.84
C VAL A 104 -16.13 0.35 -2.87
N ARG A 105 -16.52 1.53 -3.33
CA ARG A 105 -17.26 2.52 -2.56
C ARG A 105 -18.74 2.52 -2.96
N ALA A 106 -19.57 3.26 -2.23
CA ALA A 106 -20.98 3.41 -2.55
C ALA A 106 -21.23 4.02 -3.94
N ASP A 107 -20.29 4.84 -4.43
CA ASP A 107 -20.30 5.50 -5.74
C ASP A 107 -19.56 4.69 -6.84
N GLY A 108 -19.17 3.45 -6.55
CA GLY A 108 -18.52 2.51 -7.48
C GLY A 108 -17.04 2.24 -7.17
N PRO A 109 -16.29 1.70 -8.13
CA PRO A 109 -14.89 1.37 -7.96
C PRO A 109 -14.04 2.56 -7.53
N SER A 110 -13.13 2.35 -6.56
CA SER A 110 -12.18 3.40 -6.12
C SER A 110 -11.30 3.88 -7.28
N LYS A 111 -10.66 5.05 -7.13
CA LYS A 111 -9.75 5.59 -8.16
C LYS A 111 -8.65 4.60 -8.55
N VAL A 112 -8.09 3.89 -7.55
CA VAL A 112 -7.04 2.89 -7.78
C VAL A 112 -7.58 1.73 -8.60
N LEU A 113 -8.78 1.25 -8.27
CA LEU A 113 -9.43 0.17 -9.00
C LEU A 113 -9.77 0.59 -10.43
N LYS A 114 -10.32 1.80 -10.64
CA LYS A 114 -10.58 2.33 -11.98
C LYS A 114 -9.33 2.39 -12.86
N HIS A 115 -8.17 2.80 -12.30
CA HIS A 115 -6.91 2.80 -13.06
C HIS A 115 -6.49 1.40 -13.50
N ARG A 116 -6.63 0.38 -12.62
CA ARG A 116 -6.34 -1.01 -12.97
C ARG A 116 -7.29 -1.50 -14.08
N LEU A 117 -8.58 -1.23 -13.93
CA LEU A 117 -9.60 -1.64 -14.90
C LEU A 117 -9.39 -0.99 -16.26
N ASN A 118 -9.10 0.31 -16.31
CA ASN A 118 -8.82 1.00 -17.56
C ASN A 118 -7.59 0.42 -18.28
N THR A 119 -6.52 0.11 -17.54
CA THR A 119 -5.34 -0.56 -18.12
C THR A 119 -5.68 -1.94 -18.68
N ALA A 120 -6.53 -2.71 -17.98
CA ALA A 120 -6.99 -4.00 -18.45
C ALA A 120 -7.89 -3.87 -19.68
N ILE A 121 -8.79 -2.89 -19.72
CA ILE A 121 -9.64 -2.59 -20.87
C ILE A 121 -8.79 -2.24 -22.10
N ASP A 122 -7.81 -1.34 -21.93
CA ASP A 122 -6.88 -0.96 -23.01
C ASP A 122 -6.11 -2.18 -23.58
N TYR A 123 -5.83 -3.16 -22.72
CA TYR A 123 -5.20 -4.42 -23.14
C TYR A 123 -6.19 -5.31 -23.89
N LEU A 124 -7.40 -5.51 -23.35
CA LEU A 124 -8.43 -6.37 -23.93
C LEU A 124 -8.93 -5.86 -25.29
N GLU A 125 -8.98 -4.54 -25.49
CA GLU A 125 -9.34 -3.94 -26.78
C GLU A 125 -8.31 -4.28 -27.87
N LYS A 126 -7.04 -4.38 -27.50
CA LYS A 126 -5.95 -4.74 -28.43
C LYS A 126 -5.82 -6.25 -28.64
N ASN A 127 -6.35 -7.05 -27.70
CA ASN A 127 -6.24 -8.50 -27.70
C ASN A 127 -7.64 -9.14 -27.54
N PRO A 128 -8.42 -9.23 -28.63
CA PRO A 128 -9.82 -9.62 -28.58
C PRO A 128 -10.06 -11.05 -28.10
N GLU A 129 -9.11 -11.96 -28.26
CA GLU A 129 -9.20 -13.36 -27.83
C GLU A 129 -8.88 -13.56 -26.33
N THR A 130 -8.31 -12.57 -25.65
CA THR A 130 -7.91 -12.66 -24.24
C THR A 130 -9.14 -12.63 -23.32
N ILE A 131 -9.17 -13.55 -22.36
CA ILE A 131 -10.19 -13.62 -21.29
C ILE A 131 -9.65 -12.92 -20.04
N CYS A 132 -10.50 -12.15 -19.39
CA CYS A 132 -10.17 -11.42 -18.16
C CYS A 132 -10.80 -12.10 -16.95
N ILE A 133 -9.97 -12.50 -16.00
CA ILE A 133 -10.41 -13.01 -14.70
C ILE A 133 -10.38 -11.85 -13.71
N VAL A 134 -11.54 -11.45 -13.17
CA VAL A 134 -11.65 -10.43 -12.14
C VAL A 134 -11.73 -11.10 -10.78
N SER A 135 -10.76 -10.81 -9.91
CA SER A 135 -10.64 -11.46 -8.60
C SER A 135 -10.72 -10.44 -7.47
N GLY A 136 -11.73 -10.60 -6.62
CA GLY A 136 -11.92 -9.75 -5.45
C GLY A 136 -13.10 -10.19 -4.60
N GLY A 137 -12.93 -10.13 -3.29
CA GLY A 137 -13.97 -10.44 -2.32
C GLY A 137 -14.89 -9.25 -2.04
N GLN A 138 -15.63 -9.34 -0.94
CA GLN A 138 -16.45 -8.24 -0.43
C GLN A 138 -15.89 -7.79 0.92
N GLY A 139 -15.44 -6.55 0.98
CA GLY A 139 -15.02 -5.91 2.22
C GLY A 139 -16.22 -5.57 3.12
N TYR A 140 -15.97 -5.40 4.42
CA TYR A 140 -17.00 -5.11 5.41
C TYR A 140 -17.87 -3.87 5.07
N ASN A 141 -17.28 -2.88 4.42
CA ASN A 141 -17.93 -1.60 4.08
C ASN A 141 -18.27 -1.51 2.59
N GLU A 142 -18.32 -2.61 1.87
CA GLU A 142 -18.55 -2.61 0.42
C GLU A 142 -19.97 -3.05 0.08
N PRO A 143 -20.61 -2.39 -0.90
CA PRO A 143 -22.00 -2.69 -1.28
C PRO A 143 -22.15 -4.03 -2.03
N CYS A 144 -21.09 -4.50 -2.69
CA CYS A 144 -21.03 -5.74 -3.43
C CYS A 144 -19.59 -6.30 -3.42
N THR A 145 -19.39 -7.47 -4.03
CA THR A 145 -18.04 -8.00 -4.22
C THR A 145 -17.22 -7.12 -5.17
N GLU A 146 -15.92 -6.99 -4.94
CA GLU A 146 -15.04 -6.26 -5.84
C GLU A 146 -15.08 -6.87 -7.25
N ALA A 147 -15.12 -8.22 -7.37
CA ALA A 147 -15.21 -8.90 -8.65
C ALA A 147 -16.48 -8.49 -9.43
N GLN A 148 -17.65 -8.42 -8.76
CA GLN A 148 -18.89 -7.97 -9.40
C GLN A 148 -18.79 -6.51 -9.87
N ALA A 149 -18.31 -5.61 -9.00
CA ALA A 149 -18.15 -4.20 -9.36
C ALA A 149 -17.16 -3.98 -10.52
N MET A 150 -16.11 -4.83 -10.61
CA MET A 150 -15.17 -4.81 -11.71
C MET A 150 -15.80 -5.26 -13.02
N ALA A 151 -16.55 -6.36 -13.00
CA ALA A 151 -17.25 -6.86 -14.17
C ALA A 151 -18.27 -5.83 -14.69
N ASP A 152 -19.13 -5.30 -13.80
CA ASP A 152 -20.13 -4.29 -14.15
C ASP A 152 -19.48 -3.04 -14.78
N TYR A 153 -18.34 -2.61 -14.25
CA TYR A 153 -17.60 -1.47 -14.78
C TYR A 153 -17.03 -1.73 -16.18
N MET A 154 -16.47 -2.93 -16.40
CA MET A 154 -15.87 -3.31 -17.69
C MET A 154 -16.96 -3.55 -18.75
N GLU A 155 -18.08 -4.18 -18.39
CA GLU A 155 -19.23 -4.33 -19.27
C GLU A 155 -19.81 -2.97 -19.70
N ALA A 156 -19.93 -2.03 -18.77
CA ALA A 156 -20.40 -0.67 -19.06
C ALA A 156 -19.49 0.10 -20.04
N LEU A 157 -18.21 -0.30 -20.13
CA LEU A 157 -17.22 0.26 -21.06
C LEU A 157 -17.02 -0.58 -22.34
N GLY A 158 -17.90 -1.59 -22.55
CA GLY A 158 -17.97 -2.30 -23.83
C GLY A 158 -17.21 -3.63 -23.88
N ILE A 159 -16.69 -4.14 -22.77
CA ILE A 159 -16.12 -5.49 -22.73
C ILE A 159 -17.25 -6.51 -22.67
N GLU A 160 -17.21 -7.49 -23.55
CA GLU A 160 -18.22 -8.55 -23.63
C GLU A 160 -18.21 -9.42 -22.36
N LYS A 161 -19.39 -9.78 -21.88
CA LYS A 161 -19.57 -10.52 -20.63
C LYS A 161 -18.94 -11.91 -20.64
N ASP A 162 -18.94 -12.59 -21.79
CA ASP A 162 -18.36 -13.92 -21.99
C ASP A 162 -16.82 -13.91 -21.93
N ARG A 163 -16.22 -12.73 -22.01
CA ARG A 163 -14.78 -12.49 -21.79
C ARG A 163 -14.41 -12.20 -20.34
N LEU A 164 -15.39 -12.17 -19.41
CA LEU A 164 -15.20 -11.87 -18.00
C LEU A 164 -15.51 -13.10 -17.15
N ILE A 165 -14.57 -13.51 -16.31
CA ILE A 165 -14.72 -14.59 -15.32
C ILE A 165 -14.57 -13.97 -13.92
N LEU A 166 -15.57 -14.25 -13.04
CA LEU A 166 -15.60 -13.78 -11.64
C LEU A 166 -15.17 -14.88 -10.69
#